data_fb2b5dcbeaed67e0fe76b9e569894354
#
_entry.id   fb2b5dcbeaed67e0fe76b9e569894354
#
_cell.length_a   1.000
_cell.length_b   1.000
_cell.length_c   1.000
_cell.angle_alpha   90.00
_cell.angle_beta   90.00
_cell.angle_gamma   90.00
#
_symmetry.space_group_name_H-M   'P 1'
#
loop_
_entity.id
_entity.type
_entity.pdbx_description
1 polymer ?
#
loop_
_entity_poly.entity_id
_entity_poly.type
_entity_poly.pdbx_seq_one_letter_code
_entity_poly.pdbx_strand_id
1 'polypeptide(L)'
;MTWTVILALGSGTLQEGFPHVTAKLKNQARPINIQFKGSLPPVPDLEVLQRRWKVCCSGFQSSRSNSRIKIKPTSKAYISENNPRAIYEGLREEMQKWLNADEFYRKIEVNLRTQIGNTSEYIQIFLECDDSEICELPWDVWNFREAYCNCEIIRSPSEYTIQSKQETQAGIYLPSWGRILCVLGNSKGIDVKKDTKIIAQSLGDRCQLEFLDNPTPEELNDRLFDEKGWQIFFFAGHSDSDNNATNGRLHINQNAANNTVTVNDLKIGIKRASYKGLQLLIFNSCSSFGLAADLVAQNHHLPSIIVMRAPIPDQIAHDFVKSLFGYLADGEPLFLAVRKAKDYLLHWESRFPGASGIPVLCQHPNFEELTLPRRDKIKPVISAAADGAADRPNRPQFTVSTKLMQRTSISLAVLAIGYILIGPIVARVANQIGIKNHKKGQLFIAEKCYQLATLLNLNYASPYYNLAELYESLNEKEYAAKAMKEAARRGSTEANAQISRSLILNNQPQEALKFVAACLENTEYDGVKAACFKNRGWVRLTQKRYDAAEADLRIAIGFRGDSPEAQCLLAQVLEIQDKPQAALEAWNQALKYSNYRVPKQDECMEIALQRLQAKGNIK
;
A
#
# COMPACT_ATOMS: atom_id res chain seq x y z
N MET A 1 -17.86 -26.72 3.44
CA MET A 1 -17.09 -27.45 4.47
C MET A 1 -15.86 -26.62 4.80
N THR A 2 -15.39 -26.66 6.05
CA THR A 2 -14.30 -25.79 6.51
C THR A 2 -13.19 -26.61 7.15
N TRP A 3 -11.97 -26.39 6.71
CA TRP A 3 -10.76 -26.83 7.36
C TRP A 3 -10.33 -25.79 8.39
N THR A 4 -9.96 -26.23 9.56
CA THR A 4 -9.43 -25.39 10.64
C THR A 4 -8.00 -25.82 10.94
N VAL A 5 -7.06 -24.91 10.77
CA VAL A 5 -5.66 -25.07 11.17
C VAL A 5 -5.41 -24.17 12.37
N ILE A 6 -4.94 -24.72 13.48
CA ILE A 6 -4.49 -23.95 14.64
C ILE A 6 -2.97 -24.02 14.65
N LEU A 7 -2.32 -22.91 14.31
CA LEU A 7 -0.88 -22.76 14.26
C LEU A 7 -0.40 -22.04 15.51
N ALA A 8 0.20 -22.77 16.45
CA ALA A 8 0.78 -22.22 17.66
C ALA A 8 2.30 -22.18 17.55
N LEU A 9 2.91 -21.00 17.73
CA LEU A 9 4.36 -20.84 17.65
C LEU A 9 5.07 -21.36 18.90
N GLY A 10 4.38 -21.42 20.03
CA GLY A 10 4.96 -21.80 21.32
C GLY A 10 5.85 -20.70 21.91
N SER A 11 6.67 -21.08 22.88
CA SER A 11 7.65 -20.15 23.48
C SER A 11 8.82 -19.92 22.54
N GLY A 12 9.21 -18.66 22.37
CA GLY A 12 10.31 -18.23 21.52
C GLY A 12 10.23 -16.74 21.19
N THR A 13 11.25 -16.23 20.53
CA THR A 13 11.33 -14.84 20.04
C THR A 13 11.90 -14.83 18.63
N LEU A 14 11.79 -13.70 17.94
CA LEU A 14 12.46 -13.53 16.62
C LEU A 14 13.98 -13.64 16.72
N GLN A 15 14.55 -13.36 17.91
CA GLN A 15 15.98 -13.44 18.18
C GLN A 15 16.48 -14.87 18.41
N GLU A 16 15.65 -15.71 19.05
CA GLU A 16 16.02 -17.06 19.47
C GLU A 16 15.40 -18.14 18.56
N GLY A 17 14.37 -17.76 17.79
CA GLY A 17 13.55 -18.68 17.00
C GLY A 17 12.46 -19.34 17.84
N PHE A 18 11.70 -20.25 17.20
CA PHE A 18 10.58 -20.98 17.79
C PHE A 18 10.82 -22.49 17.68
N PRO A 19 11.37 -23.12 18.73
CA PRO A 19 11.75 -24.55 18.69
C PRO A 19 10.56 -25.50 18.69
N HIS A 20 9.36 -25.05 19.12
CA HIS A 20 8.20 -25.91 19.35
C HIS A 20 6.94 -25.39 18.65
N VAL A 21 7.02 -25.18 17.32
CA VAL A 21 5.84 -24.82 16.51
C VAL A 21 4.94 -26.03 16.34
N THR A 22 3.64 -25.85 16.57
CA THR A 22 2.63 -26.91 16.36
C THR A 22 1.53 -26.45 15.43
N ALA A 23 1.06 -27.34 14.56
CA ALA A 23 -0.11 -27.11 13.71
C ALA A 23 -1.13 -28.24 13.94
N LYS A 24 -2.31 -27.89 14.43
CA LYS A 24 -3.44 -28.82 14.60
C LYS A 24 -4.41 -28.64 13.44
N LEU A 25 -4.65 -29.70 12.69
CA LEU A 25 -5.58 -29.71 11.56
C LEU A 25 -6.87 -30.42 11.97
N LYS A 26 -8.00 -29.74 11.75
CA LYS A 26 -9.35 -30.27 11.98
C LYS A 26 -10.21 -30.05 10.74
N ASN A 27 -11.20 -30.92 10.53
CA ASN A 27 -12.26 -30.72 9.53
C ASN A 27 -13.62 -30.92 10.19
N GLN A 28 -14.56 -30.01 9.95
CA GLN A 28 -15.89 -30.08 10.58
C GLN A 28 -16.75 -31.25 10.08
N ALA A 29 -16.52 -31.70 8.86
CA ALA A 29 -17.34 -32.76 8.22
C ALA A 29 -16.67 -34.14 8.26
N ARG A 30 -15.40 -34.23 8.64
CA ARG A 30 -14.60 -35.46 8.67
C ARG A 30 -13.99 -35.61 10.05
N PRO A 31 -13.85 -36.80 10.59
CA PRO A 31 -13.23 -37.03 11.91
C PRO A 31 -11.69 -36.88 11.85
N ILE A 32 -11.22 -35.76 11.27
CA ILE A 32 -9.79 -35.47 11.15
C ILE A 32 -9.40 -34.53 12.29
N ASN A 33 -8.44 -34.97 13.10
CA ASN A 33 -7.81 -34.19 14.15
C ASN A 33 -6.34 -34.64 14.24
N ILE A 34 -5.47 -33.95 13.47
CA ILE A 34 -4.05 -34.32 13.31
C ILE A 34 -3.20 -33.18 13.84
N GLN A 35 -2.10 -33.47 14.48
CA GLN A 35 -1.13 -32.49 14.93
C GLN A 35 0.23 -32.71 14.28
N PHE A 36 0.81 -31.67 13.73
CA PHE A 36 2.18 -31.61 13.22
C PHE A 36 3.06 -30.80 14.16
N LYS A 37 4.36 -31.08 14.18
CA LYS A 37 5.35 -30.37 15.00
C LYS A 37 6.54 -29.99 14.11
N GLY A 38 7.04 -28.77 14.28
CA GLY A 38 8.21 -28.26 13.60
C GLY A 38 8.88 -27.16 14.41
N SER A 39 9.76 -26.40 13.78
CA SER A 39 10.43 -25.25 14.39
C SER A 39 10.64 -24.16 13.36
N LEU A 40 10.80 -22.92 13.82
CA LEU A 40 11.22 -21.78 13.03
C LEU A 40 12.55 -21.24 13.56
N PRO A 41 13.52 -20.96 12.68
CA PRO A 41 14.84 -20.48 13.10
C PRO A 41 14.79 -19.02 13.57
N PRO A 42 15.85 -18.50 14.22
CA PRO A 42 16.02 -17.08 14.50
C PRO A 42 15.95 -16.22 13.24
N VAL A 43 15.32 -15.04 13.35
CA VAL A 43 15.18 -14.07 12.23
C VAL A 43 15.09 -12.64 12.76
N PRO A 44 16.15 -12.11 13.39
CA PRO A 44 16.14 -10.78 14.01
C PRO A 44 15.84 -9.64 13.04
N ASP A 45 16.18 -9.81 11.76
CA ASP A 45 16.00 -8.77 10.75
C ASP A 45 14.52 -8.46 10.46
N LEU A 46 13.60 -9.40 10.70
CA LEU A 46 12.16 -9.15 10.52
C LEU A 46 11.63 -8.03 11.41
N GLU A 47 12.08 -7.96 12.65
CA GLU A 47 11.69 -6.90 13.58
C GLU A 47 12.10 -5.52 13.05
N VAL A 48 13.35 -5.39 12.59
CA VAL A 48 13.88 -4.14 12.04
C VAL A 48 13.13 -3.72 10.77
N LEU A 49 12.89 -4.65 9.86
CA LEU A 49 12.15 -4.40 8.61
C LEU A 49 10.71 -4.03 8.88
N GLN A 50 10.04 -4.68 9.82
CA GLN A 50 8.68 -4.40 10.25
C GLN A 50 8.56 -2.97 10.82
N ARG A 51 9.47 -2.56 11.70
CA ARG A 51 9.50 -1.20 12.26
C ARG A 51 9.74 -0.15 11.17
N ARG A 52 10.68 -0.39 10.25
CA ARG A 52 10.93 0.51 9.11
C ARG A 52 9.70 0.65 8.21
N TRP A 53 9.03 -0.45 7.90
CA TRP A 53 7.80 -0.41 7.09
C TRP A 53 6.68 0.39 7.77
N LYS A 54 6.45 0.22 9.07
CA LYS A 54 5.46 1.01 9.83
C LYS A 54 5.76 2.52 9.79
N VAL A 55 7.03 2.90 9.90
CA VAL A 55 7.46 4.31 9.77
C VAL A 55 7.13 4.85 8.37
N CYS A 56 7.35 4.06 7.32
CA CYS A 56 6.96 4.45 5.97
C CYS A 56 5.45 4.65 5.83
N CYS A 57 4.64 3.75 6.40
CA CYS A 57 3.17 3.87 6.40
C CYS A 57 2.71 5.17 7.07
N SER A 58 3.30 5.56 8.20
CA SER A 58 3.01 6.84 8.87
C SER A 58 3.37 8.06 8.02
N GLY A 59 4.45 7.98 7.23
CA GLY A 59 4.87 9.03 6.30
C GLY A 59 3.86 9.31 5.18
N PHE A 60 3.12 8.31 4.73
CA PHE A 60 2.07 8.48 3.72
C PHE A 60 0.86 9.29 4.24
N GLN A 61 0.58 9.26 5.52
CA GLN A 61 -0.50 10.06 6.13
C GLN A 61 -0.10 11.52 6.31
N SER A 62 1.13 11.81 6.72
CA SER A 62 1.61 13.17 6.97
C SER A 62 1.70 14.03 5.71
N SER A 63 1.83 13.40 4.53
CA SER A 63 1.91 14.09 3.24
C SER A 63 0.57 14.65 2.75
N ARG A 64 -0.57 14.30 3.35
CA ARG A 64 -1.91 14.72 2.93
C ARG A 64 -2.64 15.65 3.90
N SER A 65 -2.20 15.75 5.15
CA SER A 65 -2.83 16.67 6.08
C SER A 65 -2.13 18.03 6.08
N ASN A 66 -2.91 19.10 5.83
CA ASN A 66 -2.55 20.47 6.17
C ASN A 66 -2.47 20.68 7.72
N SER A 67 -2.13 19.66 8.47
CA SER A 67 -1.98 19.76 9.91
C SER A 67 -0.61 20.35 10.23
N ARG A 68 -0.63 21.63 10.66
CA ARG A 68 0.47 22.33 11.31
C ARG A 68 0.86 21.68 12.64
N ILE A 69 1.32 20.45 12.65
CA ILE A 69 2.15 19.95 13.73
C ILE A 69 3.58 20.07 13.23
N LYS A 70 4.20 21.21 13.58
CA LYS A 70 5.63 21.41 13.48
C LYS A 70 6.30 20.52 14.54
N ILE A 71 6.46 19.25 14.25
CA ILE A 71 7.53 18.48 14.85
C ILE A 71 8.78 19.01 14.18
N LYS A 72 9.59 19.78 14.93
CA LYS A 72 10.94 20.12 14.51
C LYS A 72 11.63 18.80 14.17
N PRO A 73 12.09 18.57 12.92
CA PRO A 73 12.89 17.39 12.62
C PRO A 73 14.25 17.60 13.27
N THR A 74 14.43 17.05 14.44
CA THR A 74 15.75 16.74 14.95
C THR A 74 16.26 15.56 14.12
N SER A 75 17.18 15.84 13.22
CA SER A 75 17.88 14.96 12.26
C SER A 75 17.19 14.77 10.89
N LYS A 76 17.70 15.53 9.92
CA LYS A 76 17.43 15.40 8.46
C LYS A 76 18.20 14.22 7.82
N ALA A 77 18.41 13.11 8.51
CA ALA A 77 19.40 12.10 8.09
C ALA A 77 18.85 10.78 7.54
N TYR A 78 17.53 10.60 7.27
CA TYR A 78 17.03 9.26 6.97
C TYR A 78 15.99 9.14 5.83
N ILE A 79 16.05 9.97 4.78
CA ILE A 79 15.03 9.92 3.71
C ILE A 79 15.51 9.21 2.43
N SER A 80 16.79 8.93 2.24
CA SER A 80 17.31 8.30 1.00
C SER A 80 17.42 6.76 1.05
N GLU A 81 17.38 6.13 2.22
CA GLU A 81 17.36 4.66 2.36
C GLU A 81 15.96 4.07 2.45
N ASN A 82 14.90 4.89 2.48
CA ASN A 82 13.53 4.44 2.72
C ASN A 82 12.69 4.50 1.44
N ASN A 83 12.97 3.65 0.47
CA ASN A 83 11.97 3.29 -0.55
C ASN A 83 10.94 2.35 0.12
N PRO A 84 9.69 2.78 0.36
CA PRO A 84 8.69 1.97 1.06
C PRO A 84 8.45 0.60 0.40
N ARG A 85 8.59 0.56 -0.92
CA ARG A 85 8.45 -0.67 -1.69
C ARG A 85 9.62 -1.62 -1.45
N ALA A 86 10.86 -1.13 -1.49
CA ALA A 86 12.03 -1.96 -1.23
C ALA A 86 12.03 -2.49 0.20
N ILE A 87 11.59 -1.68 1.18
CA ILE A 87 11.47 -2.11 2.57
C ILE A 87 10.40 -3.18 2.72
N TYR A 88 9.23 -3.01 2.08
CA TYR A 88 8.17 -4.02 2.15
C TYR A 88 8.55 -5.30 1.38
N GLU A 89 9.18 -5.18 0.22
CA GLU A 89 9.72 -6.33 -0.53
C GLU A 89 10.75 -7.09 0.31
N GLY A 90 11.69 -6.39 0.96
CA GLY A 90 12.65 -7.01 1.88
C GLY A 90 11.96 -7.70 3.07
N LEU A 91 10.96 -7.06 3.67
CA LEU A 91 10.16 -7.66 4.74
C LEU A 91 9.40 -8.91 4.25
N ARG A 92 8.84 -8.87 3.05
CA ARG A 92 8.15 -9.99 2.42
C ARG A 92 9.12 -11.15 2.13
N GLU A 93 10.28 -10.85 1.56
CA GLU A 93 11.30 -11.86 1.22
C GLU A 93 11.83 -12.55 2.47
N GLU A 94 12.18 -11.80 3.53
CA GLU A 94 12.65 -12.39 4.79
C GLU A 94 11.55 -13.20 5.48
N MET A 95 10.30 -12.74 5.46
CA MET A 95 9.17 -13.49 5.99
C MET A 95 8.94 -14.80 5.22
N GLN A 96 9.00 -14.76 3.87
CA GLN A 96 8.87 -15.95 3.04
C GLN A 96 10.03 -16.93 3.26
N LYS A 97 11.26 -16.44 3.36
CA LYS A 97 12.44 -17.24 3.66
C LYS A 97 12.33 -17.92 5.02
N TRP A 98 11.86 -17.19 6.03
CA TRP A 98 11.64 -17.70 7.36
C TRP A 98 10.60 -18.83 7.38
N LEU A 99 9.46 -18.63 6.72
CA LEU A 99 8.39 -19.64 6.61
C LEU A 99 8.75 -20.82 5.69
N ASN A 100 9.72 -20.66 4.81
CA ASN A 100 10.28 -21.73 3.98
C ASN A 100 11.47 -22.45 4.64
N ALA A 101 11.78 -22.15 5.92
CA ALA A 101 12.79 -22.91 6.67
C ALA A 101 12.46 -24.40 6.69
N ASP A 102 13.45 -25.24 6.47
CA ASP A 102 13.29 -26.68 6.17
C ASP A 102 12.37 -27.41 7.18
N GLU A 103 12.57 -27.18 8.46
CA GLU A 103 11.79 -27.81 9.55
C GLU A 103 10.31 -27.37 9.52
N PHE A 104 10.02 -26.09 9.29
CA PHE A 104 8.65 -25.60 9.20
C PHE A 104 8.00 -26.04 7.88
N TYR A 105 8.69 -25.86 6.76
CA TYR A 105 8.17 -26.20 5.46
C TYR A 105 7.85 -27.70 5.34
N ARG A 106 8.83 -28.58 5.62
CA ARG A 106 8.64 -30.03 5.44
C ARG A 106 7.73 -30.63 6.50
N LYS A 107 7.89 -30.24 7.76
CA LYS A 107 7.16 -30.88 8.87
C LYS A 107 5.77 -30.30 9.09
N ILE A 108 5.51 -29.05 8.71
CA ILE A 108 4.20 -28.39 8.90
C ILE A 108 3.54 -28.15 7.56
N GLU A 109 4.09 -27.29 6.68
CA GLU A 109 3.39 -26.86 5.48
C GLU A 109 3.12 -28.02 4.51
N VAL A 110 4.11 -28.84 4.17
CA VAL A 110 3.95 -29.97 3.25
C VAL A 110 2.91 -30.97 3.80
N ASN A 111 2.94 -31.24 5.10
CA ASN A 111 1.97 -32.14 5.71
C ASN A 111 0.55 -31.57 5.70
N LEU A 112 0.37 -30.28 5.97
CA LEU A 112 -0.92 -29.59 5.84
C LEU A 112 -1.43 -29.69 4.40
N ARG A 113 -0.60 -29.39 3.41
CA ARG A 113 -0.95 -29.49 1.99
C ARG A 113 -1.33 -30.90 1.56
N THR A 114 -0.62 -31.90 2.06
CA THR A 114 -0.90 -33.31 1.78
C THR A 114 -2.25 -33.75 2.33
N GLN A 115 -2.61 -33.32 3.53
CA GLN A 115 -3.88 -33.69 4.17
C GLN A 115 -5.08 -32.92 3.59
N ILE A 116 -4.90 -31.65 3.30
CA ILE A 116 -5.96 -30.79 2.74
C ILE A 116 -6.18 -31.13 1.26
N GLY A 117 -5.10 -31.42 0.53
CA GLY A 117 -5.15 -31.69 -0.90
C GLY A 117 -5.50 -30.46 -1.74
N ASN A 118 -5.87 -30.71 -3.00
CA ASN A 118 -6.38 -29.64 -3.87
C ASN A 118 -7.89 -29.50 -3.64
N THR A 119 -8.29 -28.49 -2.87
CA THR A 119 -9.67 -28.29 -2.45
C THR A 119 -10.15 -26.87 -2.72
N SER A 120 -11.44 -26.75 -3.04
CA SER A 120 -12.16 -25.47 -3.04
C SER A 120 -12.87 -25.18 -1.70
N GLU A 121 -12.70 -26.04 -0.71
CA GLU A 121 -13.27 -25.85 0.62
C GLU A 121 -12.63 -24.64 1.32
N TYR A 122 -13.29 -24.15 2.34
CA TYR A 122 -12.79 -23.03 3.16
C TYR A 122 -11.67 -23.49 4.09
N ILE A 123 -10.66 -22.63 4.26
CA ILE A 123 -9.54 -22.89 5.17
C ILE A 123 -9.36 -21.68 6.08
N GLN A 124 -9.50 -21.91 7.38
CA GLN A 124 -9.21 -20.93 8.42
C GLN A 124 -7.91 -21.33 9.13
N ILE A 125 -6.92 -20.44 9.10
CA ILE A 125 -5.66 -20.64 9.85
C ILE A 125 -5.68 -19.69 11.03
N PHE A 126 -5.84 -20.22 12.24
CA PHE A 126 -5.75 -19.49 13.49
C PHE A 126 -4.29 -19.49 13.95
N LEU A 127 -3.68 -18.31 13.91
CA LEU A 127 -2.33 -18.11 14.43
C LEU A 127 -2.43 -17.77 15.91
N GLU A 128 -2.10 -18.73 16.76
CA GLU A 128 -2.01 -18.54 18.21
C GLU A 128 -0.67 -17.90 18.57
N CYS A 129 -0.73 -16.64 19.02
CA CYS A 129 0.43 -15.84 19.35
C CYS A 129 0.04 -14.74 20.33
N ASP A 130 0.76 -14.61 21.45
CA ASP A 130 0.53 -13.59 22.48
C ASP A 130 1.47 -12.39 22.32
N ASP A 131 2.57 -12.56 21.57
CA ASP A 131 3.49 -11.48 21.25
C ASP A 131 2.94 -10.58 20.15
N SER A 132 2.72 -9.31 20.49
CA SER A 132 2.15 -8.33 19.57
C SER A 132 3.03 -8.07 18.34
N GLU A 133 4.36 -8.09 18.48
CA GLU A 133 5.30 -7.85 17.37
C GLU A 133 5.22 -8.98 16.33
N ILE A 134 5.11 -10.22 16.80
CA ILE A 134 4.96 -11.42 15.95
C ILE A 134 3.58 -11.43 15.30
N CYS A 135 2.53 -11.12 16.06
CA CYS A 135 1.17 -11.05 15.54
C CYS A 135 0.98 -9.99 14.44
N GLU A 136 1.76 -8.90 14.49
CA GLU A 136 1.74 -7.83 13.51
C GLU A 136 2.56 -8.12 12.25
N LEU A 137 3.37 -9.18 12.21
CA LEU A 137 4.11 -9.58 11.00
C LEU A 137 3.15 -9.82 9.81
N PRO A 138 3.64 -9.65 8.57
CA PRO A 138 2.82 -9.83 7.37
C PRO A 138 2.58 -11.31 7.03
N TRP A 139 1.88 -12.04 7.89
CA TRP A 139 1.57 -13.46 7.69
C TRP A 139 0.83 -13.75 6.39
N ASP A 140 0.18 -12.72 5.83
CA ASP A 140 -0.52 -12.80 4.53
C ASP A 140 0.41 -13.13 3.35
N VAL A 141 1.72 -12.95 3.50
CA VAL A 141 2.71 -13.29 2.48
C VAL A 141 3.10 -14.78 2.47
N TRP A 142 2.56 -15.57 3.39
CA TRP A 142 2.81 -17.02 3.41
C TRP A 142 2.26 -17.69 2.14
N ASN A 143 3.14 -18.38 1.40
CA ASN A 143 2.79 -19.04 0.12
C ASN A 143 1.67 -20.08 0.24
N PHE A 144 1.41 -20.58 1.44
CA PHE A 144 0.25 -21.44 1.70
C PHE A 144 -1.06 -20.73 1.37
N ARG A 145 -1.19 -19.46 1.73
CA ARG A 145 -2.38 -18.64 1.43
C ARG A 145 -2.59 -18.43 -0.07
N GLU A 146 -1.51 -18.31 -0.85
CA GLU A 146 -1.60 -18.16 -2.32
C GLU A 146 -2.10 -19.43 -3.01
N ALA A 147 -1.80 -20.60 -2.47
CA ALA A 147 -2.22 -21.87 -3.02
C ALA A 147 -3.72 -22.17 -2.81
N TYR A 148 -4.35 -21.49 -1.85
CA TYR A 148 -5.76 -21.72 -1.51
C TYR A 148 -6.52 -20.39 -1.49
N CYS A 149 -7.32 -20.14 -2.54
CA CYS A 149 -8.06 -18.88 -2.70
C CYS A 149 -9.08 -18.60 -1.59
N ASN A 150 -9.59 -19.64 -0.91
CA ASN A 150 -10.55 -19.56 0.18
C ASN A 150 -9.87 -19.71 1.56
N CYS A 151 -8.60 -19.33 1.68
CA CYS A 151 -7.82 -19.40 2.90
C CYS A 151 -7.63 -18.02 3.53
N GLU A 152 -7.89 -17.87 4.83
CA GLU A 152 -7.56 -16.65 5.58
C GLU A 152 -6.76 -16.99 6.85
N ILE A 153 -5.81 -16.11 7.19
CA ILE A 153 -4.99 -16.20 8.40
C ILE A 153 -5.56 -15.26 9.45
N ILE A 154 -6.06 -15.83 10.52
CA ILE A 154 -6.79 -15.17 11.60
C ILE A 154 -5.88 -15.13 12.83
N ARG A 155 -5.79 -14.00 13.51
CA ARG A 155 -5.05 -13.91 14.77
C ARG A 155 -5.91 -14.47 15.90
N SER A 156 -5.31 -15.29 16.76
CA SER A 156 -5.99 -15.91 17.89
C SER A 156 -5.17 -15.73 19.15
N PRO A 157 -5.81 -15.47 20.31
CA PRO A 157 -5.12 -15.60 21.58
C PRO A 157 -4.72 -17.07 21.80
N SER A 158 -3.67 -17.30 22.57
CA SER A 158 -3.26 -18.66 22.99
C SER A 158 -4.21 -19.25 24.04
N GLU A 159 -4.85 -18.40 24.84
CA GLU A 159 -5.80 -18.78 25.87
C GLU A 159 -7.22 -18.28 25.53
N TYR A 160 -8.18 -19.19 25.48
CA TYR A 160 -9.60 -18.87 25.32
C TYR A 160 -10.46 -19.92 26.02
N THR A 161 -11.60 -19.48 26.59
CA THR A 161 -12.53 -20.35 27.30
C THR A 161 -13.64 -20.81 26.36
N ILE A 162 -13.87 -22.11 26.30
CA ILE A 162 -15.02 -22.68 25.59
C ILE A 162 -16.21 -22.61 26.54
N GLN A 163 -17.19 -21.75 26.27
CA GLN A 163 -18.49 -21.88 26.96
C GLN A 163 -19.41 -22.79 26.15
N SER A 164 -20.04 -23.72 26.87
CA SER A 164 -21.22 -24.43 26.38
C SER A 164 -22.30 -23.41 26.04
N LYS A 165 -22.97 -23.56 24.90
CA LYS A 165 -24.11 -22.74 24.48
C LYS A 165 -25.06 -22.54 25.65
N GLN A 166 -25.01 -21.38 26.32
CA GLN A 166 -26.16 -20.91 27.05
C GLN A 166 -27.15 -20.47 25.99
N GLU A 167 -28.31 -21.10 26.01
CA GLU A 167 -29.46 -20.71 25.20
C GLU A 167 -29.65 -19.19 25.37
N THR A 168 -29.26 -18.44 24.36
CA THR A 168 -29.66 -17.04 24.21
C THR A 168 -31.17 -17.05 24.29
N GLN A 169 -31.75 -16.42 25.31
CA GLN A 169 -33.18 -16.33 25.49
C GLN A 169 -33.82 -15.92 24.18
N ALA A 170 -34.47 -16.88 23.54
CA ALA A 170 -35.27 -16.68 22.36
C ALA A 170 -36.42 -15.73 22.72
N GLY A 171 -36.39 -14.52 22.18
CA GLY A 171 -37.51 -13.60 22.41
C GLY A 171 -37.41 -12.21 21.80
N ILE A 172 -36.26 -11.80 21.24
CA ILE A 172 -36.19 -10.51 20.58
C ILE A 172 -36.18 -10.73 19.08
N TYR A 173 -37.30 -10.42 18.41
CA TYR A 173 -37.38 -10.30 16.95
C TYR A 173 -36.46 -9.13 16.55
N LEU A 174 -35.19 -9.43 16.27
CA LEU A 174 -34.29 -8.49 15.65
C LEU A 174 -34.66 -8.36 14.17
N PRO A 175 -34.55 -7.17 13.56
CA PRO A 175 -34.63 -7.03 12.10
C PRO A 175 -33.68 -8.05 11.48
N SER A 176 -33.98 -8.56 10.30
CA SER A 176 -33.32 -9.73 9.68
C SER A 176 -31.79 -9.63 9.60
N TRP A 177 -31.19 -8.46 9.84
CA TRP A 177 -29.76 -8.15 9.74
C TRP A 177 -29.17 -7.50 10.99
N GLY A 178 -29.98 -7.27 12.02
CA GLY A 178 -29.56 -6.71 13.30
C GLY A 178 -29.32 -5.20 13.31
N ARG A 179 -28.66 -4.73 14.38
CA ARG A 179 -28.34 -3.32 14.65
C ARG A 179 -26.84 -3.10 14.59
N ILE A 180 -26.45 -1.98 13.97
CA ILE A 180 -25.04 -1.60 13.85
C ILE A 180 -24.85 -0.23 14.50
N LEU A 181 -23.95 -0.14 15.47
CA LEU A 181 -23.51 1.12 16.06
C LEU A 181 -22.27 1.62 15.32
N CYS A 182 -22.39 2.75 14.63
CA CYS A 182 -21.30 3.43 13.94
C CYS A 182 -20.85 4.65 14.74
N VAL A 183 -19.68 4.57 15.34
CA VAL A 183 -19.07 5.65 16.10
C VAL A 183 -18.08 6.40 15.23
N LEU A 184 -18.33 7.70 15.02
CA LEU A 184 -17.48 8.60 14.26
C LEU A 184 -16.69 9.46 15.24
N GLY A 185 -15.43 9.15 15.41
CA GLY A 185 -14.52 9.84 16.31
C GLY A 185 -13.89 11.10 15.69
N ASN A 186 -12.75 11.48 16.23
CA ASN A 186 -11.99 12.62 15.72
C ASN A 186 -11.66 12.43 14.23
N SER A 187 -12.23 13.30 13.42
CA SER A 187 -12.14 13.27 11.95
C SER A 187 -11.15 14.27 11.37
N LYS A 188 -10.24 14.83 12.16
CA LYS A 188 -9.30 15.86 11.70
C LYS A 188 -8.36 15.32 10.62
N GLY A 189 -8.63 15.70 9.36
CA GLY A 189 -7.83 15.27 8.20
C GLY A 189 -8.24 13.94 7.58
N ILE A 190 -9.34 13.31 8.03
CA ILE A 190 -9.92 12.07 7.49
C ILE A 190 -11.42 12.23 7.23
N ASP A 191 -11.96 11.48 6.25
CA ASP A 191 -13.39 11.56 5.87
C ASP A 191 -14.18 10.38 6.43
N VAL A 192 -14.40 10.39 7.75
CA VAL A 192 -15.18 9.34 8.44
C VAL A 192 -16.66 9.29 8.01
N LYS A 193 -17.22 10.40 7.48
CA LYS A 193 -18.60 10.43 6.97
C LYS A 193 -18.78 9.65 5.68
N LYS A 194 -17.70 9.40 4.96
CA LYS A 194 -17.74 8.55 3.78
C LYS A 194 -17.91 7.08 4.15
N ASP A 195 -17.30 6.61 5.25
CA ASP A 195 -17.49 5.25 5.75
C ASP A 195 -18.95 4.95 6.04
N THR A 196 -19.67 5.87 6.71
CA THR A 196 -21.09 5.69 7.02
C THR A 196 -21.96 5.61 5.79
N LYS A 197 -21.67 6.42 4.76
CA LYS A 197 -22.38 6.35 3.47
C LYS A 197 -22.13 5.02 2.78
N ILE A 198 -20.89 4.52 2.81
CA ILE A 198 -20.51 3.23 2.23
C ILE A 198 -21.27 2.10 2.93
N ILE A 199 -21.32 2.07 4.26
CA ILE A 199 -22.02 1.05 5.03
C ILE A 199 -23.52 1.10 4.72
N ALA A 200 -24.13 2.29 4.75
CA ALA A 200 -25.54 2.47 4.44
C ALA A 200 -25.89 2.02 3.00
N GLN A 201 -25.05 2.33 2.02
CA GLN A 201 -25.24 1.89 0.63
C GLN A 201 -25.08 0.39 0.43
N SER A 202 -24.14 -0.24 1.18
CA SER A 202 -23.90 -1.68 1.07
C SER A 202 -25.02 -2.50 1.71
N LEU A 203 -25.54 -2.05 2.83
CA LEU A 203 -26.53 -2.79 3.62
C LEU A 203 -27.98 -2.37 3.32
N GLY A 204 -28.21 -1.11 2.94
CA GLY A 204 -29.55 -0.57 2.66
C GLY A 204 -30.47 -0.64 3.90
N ASP A 205 -31.77 -0.87 3.67
CA ASP A 205 -32.80 -0.92 4.75
C ASP A 205 -32.83 -2.26 5.51
N ARG A 206 -31.81 -3.12 5.35
CA ARG A 206 -31.79 -4.46 5.92
C ARG A 206 -31.30 -4.53 7.37
N CYS A 207 -30.61 -3.50 7.82
CA CYS A 207 -30.14 -3.36 9.19
C CYS A 207 -30.52 -1.98 9.74
N GLN A 208 -30.62 -1.88 11.05
CA GLN A 208 -30.78 -0.60 11.72
C GLN A 208 -29.38 -0.01 11.98
N LEU A 209 -29.05 1.07 11.26
CA LEU A 209 -27.82 1.82 11.46
C LEU A 209 -28.06 2.96 12.46
N GLU A 210 -27.22 3.04 13.47
CA GLU A 210 -27.21 4.16 14.40
C GLU A 210 -25.84 4.84 14.38
N PHE A 211 -25.84 6.15 14.17
CA PHE A 211 -24.62 6.95 14.05
C PHE A 211 -24.43 7.80 15.31
N LEU A 212 -23.23 7.72 15.87
CA LEU A 212 -22.81 8.50 17.02
C LEU A 212 -21.61 9.37 16.59
N ASP A 213 -21.85 10.66 16.32
CA ASP A 213 -20.85 11.60 15.78
C ASP A 213 -20.20 12.41 16.90
N ASN A 214 -18.87 12.28 17.06
CA ASN A 214 -18.07 12.95 18.09
C ASN A 214 -18.61 12.81 19.54
N PRO A 215 -18.91 11.58 20.01
CA PRO A 215 -19.53 11.37 21.31
C PRO A 215 -18.62 11.74 22.49
N THR A 216 -19.25 12.00 23.63
CA THR A 216 -18.56 11.95 24.91
C THR A 216 -18.34 10.49 25.36
N PRO A 217 -17.41 10.21 26.30
CA PRO A 217 -17.26 8.87 26.89
C PRO A 217 -18.55 8.32 27.48
N GLU A 218 -19.36 9.20 28.14
CA GLU A 218 -20.62 8.83 28.73
C GLU A 218 -21.66 8.41 27.69
N GLU A 219 -21.81 9.21 26.61
CA GLU A 219 -22.72 8.87 25.49
C GLU A 219 -22.35 7.56 24.81
N LEU A 220 -21.05 7.32 24.61
CA LEU A 220 -20.57 6.06 24.04
C LEU A 220 -20.87 4.88 24.95
N ASN A 221 -20.64 5.05 26.25
CA ASN A 221 -20.93 4.02 27.26
C ASN A 221 -22.41 3.70 27.29
N ASP A 222 -23.31 4.72 27.35
CA ASP A 222 -24.75 4.54 27.34
C ASP A 222 -25.23 3.74 26.11
N ARG A 223 -24.65 4.00 24.95
CA ARG A 223 -24.97 3.23 23.74
C ARG A 223 -24.49 1.78 23.81
N LEU A 224 -23.32 1.52 24.36
CA LEU A 224 -22.82 0.15 24.57
C LEU A 224 -23.69 -0.62 25.57
N PHE A 225 -24.37 0.07 26.48
CA PHE A 225 -25.28 -0.52 27.45
C PHE A 225 -26.75 -0.63 26.98
N ASP A 226 -27.04 -0.26 25.71
CA ASP A 226 -28.40 -0.36 25.14
C ASP A 226 -29.00 -1.76 25.31
N GLU A 227 -30.24 -1.81 25.87
CA GLU A 227 -30.92 -3.07 26.19
C GLU A 227 -31.23 -3.92 24.94
N LYS A 228 -31.41 -3.29 23.79
CA LYS A 228 -31.67 -3.98 22.51
C LYS A 228 -30.43 -4.65 21.91
N GLY A 229 -29.24 -4.32 22.42
CA GLY A 229 -27.96 -4.85 21.94
C GLY A 229 -27.58 -4.39 20.52
N TRP A 230 -26.40 -4.78 20.12
CA TRP A 230 -25.80 -4.50 18.81
C TRP A 230 -25.24 -5.81 18.23
N GLN A 231 -25.21 -5.97 16.91
CA GLN A 231 -24.54 -7.08 16.24
C GLN A 231 -23.15 -6.68 15.76
N ILE A 232 -23.01 -5.44 15.31
CA ILE A 232 -21.75 -4.89 14.84
C ILE A 232 -21.50 -3.54 15.51
N PHE A 233 -20.28 -3.35 15.99
CA PHE A 233 -19.74 -2.07 16.40
C PHE A 233 -18.68 -1.64 15.38
N PHE A 234 -18.84 -0.46 14.81
CA PHE A 234 -17.92 0.12 13.85
C PHE A 234 -17.40 1.46 14.36
N PHE A 235 -16.10 1.60 14.46
CA PHE A 235 -15.44 2.85 14.80
C PHE A 235 -14.62 3.36 13.60
N ALA A 236 -14.80 4.64 13.25
CA ALA A 236 -13.95 5.37 12.30
C ALA A 236 -13.43 6.65 12.97
N GLY A 237 -12.12 6.84 12.97
CA GLY A 237 -11.48 7.98 13.63
C GLY A 237 -9.98 7.78 13.79
N HIS A 238 -9.36 8.63 14.60
CA HIS A 238 -7.97 8.44 14.99
C HIS A 238 -7.85 7.49 16.17
N SER A 239 -6.77 6.73 16.20
CA SER A 239 -6.33 5.94 17.34
C SER A 239 -4.82 6.04 17.51
N ASP A 240 -4.34 5.87 18.70
CA ASP A 240 -2.94 5.71 19.04
C ASP A 240 -2.74 4.52 19.99
N SER A 241 -1.52 4.04 20.09
CA SER A 241 -1.08 3.06 21.08
C SER A 241 0.27 3.50 21.63
N ASP A 242 0.52 3.20 22.90
CA ASP A 242 1.84 3.42 23.49
C ASP A 242 2.90 2.59 22.77
N ASN A 243 4.17 2.98 22.89
CA ASN A 243 5.31 2.34 22.19
C ASN A 243 5.42 0.82 22.38
N ASN A 244 4.77 0.28 23.42
CA ASN A 244 4.73 -1.16 23.72
C ASN A 244 3.42 -1.84 23.28
N ALA A 245 2.55 -1.17 22.52
CA ALA A 245 1.23 -1.64 22.08
C ALA A 245 0.29 -2.12 23.22
N THR A 246 0.52 -1.68 24.45
CA THR A 246 -0.19 -2.16 25.65
C THR A 246 -1.35 -1.27 26.09
N ASN A 247 -1.49 -0.04 25.58
CA ASN A 247 -2.58 0.88 25.92
C ASN A 247 -3.12 1.55 24.65
N GLY A 248 -4.01 0.87 23.95
CA GLY A 248 -4.69 1.44 22.80
C GLY A 248 -5.72 2.49 23.23
N ARG A 249 -5.75 3.64 22.53
CA ARG A 249 -6.68 4.75 22.74
C ARG A 249 -7.43 5.10 21.48
N LEU A 250 -8.73 5.29 21.59
CA LEU A 250 -9.57 5.83 20.53
C LEU A 250 -9.84 7.31 20.78
N HIS A 251 -9.62 8.14 19.76
CA HIS A 251 -9.98 9.55 19.80
C HIS A 251 -11.44 9.70 19.36
N ILE A 252 -12.36 9.74 20.32
CA ILE A 252 -13.81 9.68 20.07
C ILE A 252 -14.44 11.04 19.71
N ASN A 253 -13.77 12.15 20.02
CA ASN A 253 -14.23 13.49 19.64
C ASN A 253 -13.05 14.46 19.47
N GLN A 254 -13.38 15.74 19.21
CA GLN A 254 -12.39 16.81 18.98
C GLN A 254 -12.15 17.69 20.22
N ASN A 255 -12.80 17.43 21.36
CA ASN A 255 -12.66 18.21 22.58
C ASN A 255 -11.33 17.90 23.27
N ALA A 256 -10.62 18.93 23.73
CA ALA A 256 -9.30 18.76 24.33
C ALA A 256 -9.30 18.06 25.70
N ALA A 257 -10.40 18.09 26.42
CA ALA A 257 -10.49 17.59 27.81
C ALA A 257 -10.93 16.12 27.93
N ASN A 258 -11.83 15.64 27.05
CA ASN A 258 -12.41 14.28 27.12
C ASN A 258 -12.52 13.67 25.72
N ASN A 259 -11.41 13.62 24.99
CA ASN A 259 -11.41 13.21 23.59
C ASN A 259 -11.01 11.75 23.37
N THR A 260 -10.57 11.04 24.39
CA THR A 260 -10.06 9.68 24.25
C THR A 260 -10.75 8.71 25.20
N VAL A 261 -10.90 7.47 24.74
CA VAL A 261 -11.26 6.33 25.57
C VAL A 261 -10.21 5.22 25.40
N THR A 262 -9.88 4.59 26.50
CA THR A 262 -8.95 3.44 26.51
C THR A 262 -9.74 2.13 26.35
N VAL A 263 -9.01 1.05 26.07
CA VAL A 263 -9.60 -0.30 26.08
C VAL A 263 -10.26 -0.62 27.41
N ASN A 264 -9.65 -0.21 28.53
CA ASN A 264 -10.20 -0.45 29.86
C ASN A 264 -11.54 0.24 30.06
N ASP A 265 -11.72 1.44 29.50
CA ASP A 265 -12.99 2.18 29.57
C ASP A 265 -14.10 1.47 28.78
N LEU A 266 -13.75 0.87 27.65
CA LEU A 266 -14.70 0.17 26.76
C LEU A 266 -15.00 -1.26 27.21
N LYS A 267 -14.12 -1.90 27.97
CA LYS A 267 -14.15 -3.31 28.30
C LYS A 267 -15.48 -3.80 28.87
N ILE A 268 -16.03 -3.08 29.86
CA ILE A 268 -17.28 -3.47 30.51
C ILE A 268 -18.44 -3.32 29.53
N GLY A 269 -18.49 -2.20 28.78
CA GLY A 269 -19.51 -1.95 27.77
C GLY A 269 -19.50 -3.01 26.65
N ILE A 270 -18.33 -3.32 26.11
CA ILE A 270 -18.16 -4.36 25.07
C ILE A 270 -18.55 -5.74 25.61
N LYS A 271 -18.13 -6.08 26.83
CA LYS A 271 -18.51 -7.36 27.45
C LYS A 271 -20.04 -7.48 27.60
N ARG A 272 -20.72 -6.43 28.07
CA ARG A 272 -22.17 -6.41 28.20
C ARG A 272 -22.85 -6.49 26.83
N ALA A 273 -22.37 -5.72 25.83
CA ALA A 273 -22.87 -5.77 24.47
C ALA A 273 -22.69 -7.17 23.85
N SER A 274 -21.58 -7.88 24.17
CA SER A 274 -21.35 -9.26 23.70
C SER A 274 -22.38 -10.23 24.26
N TYR A 275 -22.76 -10.12 25.52
CA TYR A 275 -23.87 -10.92 26.08
C TYR A 275 -25.23 -10.62 25.43
N LYS A 276 -25.38 -9.44 24.79
CA LYS A 276 -26.60 -9.01 24.08
C LYS A 276 -26.53 -9.19 22.57
N GLY A 277 -25.52 -9.92 22.07
CA GLY A 277 -25.43 -10.32 20.66
C GLY A 277 -24.41 -9.58 19.81
N LEU A 278 -23.48 -8.82 20.38
CA LEU A 278 -22.38 -8.21 19.63
C LEU A 278 -21.43 -9.30 19.15
N GLN A 279 -21.28 -9.41 17.82
CA GLN A 279 -20.52 -10.45 17.14
C GLN A 279 -19.28 -9.91 16.44
N LEU A 280 -19.25 -8.61 16.09
CA LEU A 280 -18.14 -8.03 15.34
C LEU A 280 -17.83 -6.61 15.80
N LEU A 281 -16.55 -6.37 16.10
CA LEU A 281 -15.95 -5.06 16.31
C LEU A 281 -15.09 -4.71 15.11
N ILE A 282 -15.24 -3.50 14.57
CA ILE A 282 -14.40 -2.99 13.47
C ILE A 282 -13.77 -1.67 13.90
N PHE A 283 -12.46 -1.65 14.05
CA PHE A 283 -11.70 -0.43 14.33
C PHE A 283 -11.02 0.05 13.05
N ASN A 284 -11.75 0.86 12.27
CA ASN A 284 -11.22 1.50 11.06
C ASN A 284 -10.42 2.76 11.42
N SER A 285 -9.31 2.55 12.12
CA SER A 285 -8.43 3.60 12.64
C SER A 285 -6.98 3.15 12.58
N CYS A 286 -6.07 4.14 12.55
CA CYS A 286 -4.64 3.87 12.40
C CYS A 286 -4.07 3.17 13.63
N SER A 287 -3.27 2.09 13.39
CA SER A 287 -2.55 1.39 14.47
C SER A 287 -3.47 0.86 15.58
N SER A 288 -4.64 0.36 15.22
CA SER A 288 -5.61 -0.19 16.19
C SER A 288 -5.30 -1.62 16.65
N PHE A 289 -4.15 -2.20 16.23
CA PHE A 289 -3.79 -3.57 16.59
C PHE A 289 -3.61 -3.77 18.10
N GLY A 290 -3.00 -2.81 18.79
CA GLY A 290 -2.87 -2.83 20.25
C GLY A 290 -4.21 -2.89 20.99
N LEU A 291 -5.26 -2.23 20.44
CA LEU A 291 -6.63 -2.33 20.96
C LEU A 291 -7.17 -3.76 20.96
N ALA A 292 -6.91 -4.51 19.86
CA ALA A 292 -7.36 -5.89 19.77
C ALA A 292 -6.61 -6.80 20.74
N ALA A 293 -5.29 -6.64 20.84
CA ALA A 293 -4.48 -7.43 21.77
C ALA A 293 -4.94 -7.25 23.22
N ASP A 294 -5.18 -6.00 23.64
CA ASP A 294 -5.66 -5.69 25.00
C ASP A 294 -7.09 -6.20 25.27
N LEU A 295 -7.98 -6.08 24.28
CA LEU A 295 -9.33 -6.63 24.40
C LEU A 295 -9.29 -8.15 24.52
N VAL A 296 -8.47 -8.80 23.70
CA VAL A 296 -8.36 -10.25 23.64
C VAL A 296 -7.72 -10.83 24.91
N ALA A 297 -6.66 -10.22 25.43
CA ALA A 297 -5.97 -10.68 26.63
C ALA A 297 -6.85 -10.67 27.90
N GLN A 298 -7.90 -9.87 27.91
CA GLN A 298 -8.68 -9.59 29.11
C GLN A 298 -10.09 -10.19 29.11
N ASN A 299 -10.58 -10.79 28.03
CA ASN A 299 -11.96 -11.25 27.91
C ASN A 299 -12.09 -12.59 27.18
N HIS A 300 -12.70 -13.55 27.85
CA HIS A 300 -12.96 -14.88 27.31
C HIS A 300 -14.20 -14.99 26.39
N HIS A 301 -14.97 -13.88 26.20
CA HIS A 301 -16.19 -13.81 25.39
C HIS A 301 -16.15 -12.66 24.40
N LEU A 302 -15.10 -12.61 23.61
CA LEU A 302 -14.97 -11.51 22.66
C LEU A 302 -15.65 -11.80 21.32
N PRO A 303 -16.32 -10.80 20.75
CA PRO A 303 -16.70 -10.82 19.34
C PRO A 303 -15.47 -10.90 18.45
N SER A 304 -15.66 -11.23 17.18
CA SER A 304 -14.61 -11.08 16.17
C SER A 304 -14.18 -9.61 16.10
N ILE A 305 -12.89 -9.37 15.90
CA ILE A 305 -12.35 -8.01 15.84
C ILE A 305 -11.60 -7.81 14.53
N ILE A 306 -11.91 -6.74 13.82
CA ILE A 306 -11.10 -6.28 12.67
C ILE A 306 -10.36 -5.02 13.08
N VAL A 307 -9.03 -5.02 12.89
CA VAL A 307 -8.13 -3.91 13.21
C VAL A 307 -7.17 -3.63 12.07
N MET A 308 -6.53 -2.46 12.10
CA MET A 308 -5.47 -2.08 11.18
C MET A 308 -4.12 -2.23 11.87
N ARG A 309 -3.23 -3.10 11.35
CA ARG A 309 -1.89 -3.34 11.92
C ARG A 309 -0.87 -2.22 11.63
N ALA A 310 -1.21 -1.28 10.75
CA ALA A 310 -0.39 -0.14 10.40
C ALA A 310 -1.27 1.05 9.96
N PRO A 311 -0.74 2.27 9.97
CA PRO A 311 -1.41 3.43 9.42
C PRO A 311 -1.81 3.22 7.96
N ILE A 312 -3.06 3.54 7.62
CA ILE A 312 -3.64 3.32 6.30
C ILE A 312 -4.23 4.63 5.75
N PRO A 313 -4.01 4.98 4.47
CA PRO A 313 -4.68 6.11 3.84
C PRO A 313 -6.20 5.91 3.76
N ASP A 314 -6.98 6.99 3.97
CA ASP A 314 -8.45 6.96 3.94
C ASP A 314 -9.05 6.21 2.75
N GLN A 315 -8.49 6.42 1.55
CA GLN A 315 -9.03 5.82 0.35
C GLN A 315 -8.92 4.28 0.37
N ILE A 316 -7.83 3.74 0.91
CA ILE A 316 -7.62 2.30 1.06
C ILE A 316 -8.56 1.77 2.15
N ALA A 317 -8.72 2.51 3.27
CA ALA A 317 -9.65 2.18 4.33
C ALA A 317 -11.11 2.13 3.81
N HIS A 318 -11.53 3.13 3.03
CA HIS A 318 -12.85 3.16 2.38
C HIS A 318 -13.06 1.98 1.41
N ASP A 319 -12.04 1.64 0.60
CA ASP A 319 -12.13 0.51 -0.34
C ASP A 319 -12.23 -0.83 0.42
N PHE A 320 -11.52 -0.97 1.54
CA PHE A 320 -11.67 -2.12 2.42
C PHE A 320 -13.08 -2.22 2.99
N VAL A 321 -13.59 -1.15 3.63
CA VAL A 321 -14.92 -1.10 4.24
C VAL A 321 -16.01 -1.40 3.21
N LYS A 322 -15.91 -0.80 2.02
CA LYS A 322 -16.84 -1.03 0.90
C LYS A 322 -16.86 -2.51 0.49
N SER A 323 -15.70 -3.10 0.30
CA SER A 323 -15.58 -4.50 -0.13
C SER A 323 -16.06 -5.45 0.96
N LEU A 324 -15.66 -5.22 2.22
CA LEU A 324 -16.05 -6.04 3.37
C LEU A 324 -17.57 -6.09 3.52
N PHE A 325 -18.23 -4.92 3.62
CA PHE A 325 -19.69 -4.86 3.78
C PHE A 325 -20.44 -5.33 2.52
N GLY A 326 -19.86 -5.18 1.33
CA GLY A 326 -20.38 -5.73 0.11
C GLY A 326 -20.45 -7.27 0.16
N TYR A 327 -19.36 -7.94 0.49
CA TYR A 327 -19.31 -9.40 0.60
C TYR A 327 -20.13 -9.94 1.78
N LEU A 328 -20.17 -9.24 2.92
CA LEU A 328 -21.06 -9.60 4.02
C LEU A 328 -22.54 -9.51 3.57
N ALA A 329 -22.89 -8.49 2.79
CA ALA A 329 -24.23 -8.31 2.24
C ALA A 329 -24.63 -9.39 1.22
N ASP A 330 -23.65 -10.00 0.56
CA ASP A 330 -23.84 -11.14 -0.33
C ASP A 330 -23.92 -12.49 0.43
N GLY A 331 -23.84 -12.45 1.77
CA GLY A 331 -23.95 -13.62 2.65
C GLY A 331 -22.67 -14.46 2.73
N GLU A 332 -21.52 -13.87 2.45
CA GLU A 332 -20.24 -14.53 2.66
C GLU A 332 -19.92 -14.61 4.16
N PRO A 333 -19.31 -15.71 4.63
CA PRO A 333 -18.82 -15.78 6.01
C PRO A 333 -17.74 -14.72 6.26
N LEU A 334 -17.66 -14.24 7.51
CA LEU A 334 -16.80 -13.11 7.87
C LEU A 334 -15.35 -13.26 7.40
N PHE A 335 -14.72 -14.40 7.68
CA PHE A 335 -13.31 -14.62 7.30
C PHE A 335 -13.12 -14.55 5.78
N LEU A 336 -14.10 -15.04 4.99
CA LEU A 336 -14.02 -15.00 3.54
C LEU A 336 -14.33 -13.59 2.99
N ALA A 337 -15.25 -12.85 3.63
CA ALA A 337 -15.50 -11.45 3.32
C ALA A 337 -14.24 -10.60 3.57
N VAL A 338 -13.53 -10.84 4.68
CA VAL A 338 -12.23 -10.21 4.97
C VAL A 338 -11.19 -10.61 3.93
N ARG A 339 -11.07 -11.91 3.60
CA ARG A 339 -10.14 -12.39 2.57
C ARG A 339 -10.37 -11.68 1.24
N LYS A 340 -11.60 -11.68 0.73
CA LYS A 340 -11.95 -11.06 -0.55
C LYS A 340 -11.75 -9.54 -0.51
N ALA A 341 -12.03 -8.89 0.62
CA ALA A 341 -11.78 -7.46 0.79
C ALA A 341 -10.28 -7.14 0.77
N LYS A 342 -9.44 -7.97 1.38
CA LYS A 342 -7.97 -7.85 1.31
C LYS A 342 -7.45 -8.08 -0.12
N ASP A 343 -7.98 -9.07 -0.83
CA ASP A 343 -7.62 -9.33 -2.23
C ASP A 343 -8.04 -8.15 -3.15
N TYR A 344 -9.16 -7.50 -2.87
CA TYR A 344 -9.53 -6.27 -3.57
C TYR A 344 -8.50 -5.16 -3.37
N LEU A 345 -7.81 -5.09 -2.22
CA LEU A 345 -6.77 -4.10 -1.98
C LEU A 345 -5.45 -4.36 -2.74
N LEU A 346 -5.28 -5.50 -3.41
CA LEU A 346 -4.07 -5.79 -4.20
C LEU A 346 -3.79 -4.73 -5.29
N HIS A 347 -4.81 -4.05 -5.79
CA HIS A 347 -4.61 -2.95 -6.75
C HIS A 347 -3.91 -1.73 -6.15
N TRP A 348 -3.80 -1.64 -4.81
CA TRP A 348 -3.07 -0.60 -4.10
C TRP A 348 -1.58 -0.95 -3.87
N GLU A 349 -1.18 -2.22 -4.01
CA GLU A 349 0.18 -2.70 -3.69
C GLU A 349 1.28 -1.94 -4.45
N SER A 350 1.01 -1.51 -5.68
CA SER A 350 1.94 -0.70 -6.47
C SER A 350 2.17 0.70 -5.89
N ARG A 351 1.20 1.24 -5.14
CA ARG A 351 1.21 2.61 -4.60
C ARG A 351 1.42 2.65 -3.10
N PHE A 352 0.96 1.63 -2.42
CA PHE A 352 1.06 1.46 -0.97
C PHE A 352 1.41 0.00 -0.67
N PRO A 353 2.71 -0.33 -0.66
CA PRO A 353 3.18 -1.69 -0.45
C PRO A 353 2.74 -2.24 0.90
N GLY A 354 2.11 -3.41 0.87
CA GLY A 354 1.53 -4.05 2.05
C GLY A 354 0.08 -3.65 2.36
N ALA A 355 -0.58 -2.88 1.48
CA ALA A 355 -1.97 -2.43 1.67
C ALA A 355 -2.93 -3.58 1.97
N SER A 356 -2.84 -4.66 1.20
CA SER A 356 -3.71 -5.84 1.33
C SER A 356 -3.56 -6.58 2.65
N GLY A 357 -2.39 -6.48 3.28
CA GLY A 357 -2.11 -7.11 4.57
C GLY A 357 -2.38 -6.21 5.80
N ILE A 358 -2.82 -4.95 5.63
CA ILE A 358 -3.05 -4.05 6.77
C ILE A 358 -4.28 -4.44 7.59
N PRO A 359 -5.46 -4.76 7.00
CA PRO A 359 -6.59 -5.24 7.78
C PRO A 359 -6.33 -6.64 8.33
N VAL A 360 -6.56 -6.84 9.60
CA VAL A 360 -6.34 -8.11 10.31
C VAL A 360 -7.60 -8.52 11.03
N LEU A 361 -8.01 -9.78 10.86
CA LEU A 361 -9.08 -10.42 11.61
C LEU A 361 -8.49 -11.10 12.85
N CYS A 362 -9.04 -10.78 14.02
CA CYS A 362 -8.74 -11.41 15.29
C CYS A 362 -9.98 -12.18 15.77
N GLN A 363 -9.85 -13.48 16.03
CA GLN A 363 -10.96 -14.35 16.40
C GLN A 363 -10.40 -15.63 17.04
N HIS A 364 -11.07 -16.22 18.01
CA HIS A 364 -10.67 -17.54 18.54
C HIS A 364 -11.29 -18.70 17.73
N PRO A 365 -10.67 -19.88 17.67
CA PRO A 365 -11.09 -20.97 16.79
C PRO A 365 -12.49 -21.55 17.03
N ASN A 366 -13.06 -21.31 18.20
CA ASN A 366 -14.39 -21.82 18.59
C ASN A 366 -15.49 -20.78 18.48
N PHE A 367 -15.20 -19.61 17.84
CA PHE A 367 -16.21 -18.59 17.64
C PHE A 367 -17.21 -19.02 16.55
N GLU A 368 -18.49 -18.72 16.75
CA GLU A 368 -19.52 -18.99 15.75
C GLU A 368 -19.37 -18.03 14.55
N GLU A 369 -19.26 -18.59 13.35
CA GLU A 369 -18.99 -17.83 12.14
C GLU A 369 -20.12 -16.84 11.84
N LEU A 370 -19.80 -15.56 11.76
CA LEU A 370 -20.74 -14.51 11.38
C LEU A 370 -21.05 -14.62 9.89
N THR A 371 -22.34 -14.82 9.58
CA THR A 371 -22.86 -14.81 8.21
C THR A 371 -24.16 -14.02 8.20
N LEU A 372 -24.22 -13.00 7.35
CA LEU A 372 -25.44 -12.22 7.17
C LEU A 372 -26.35 -12.86 6.11
N PRO A 373 -27.70 -12.75 6.19
CA PRO A 373 -28.63 -13.30 5.20
C PRO A 373 -28.41 -12.71 3.80
N ARG A 374 -28.41 -13.54 2.77
CA ARG A 374 -28.17 -13.12 1.37
C ARG A 374 -29.23 -12.14 0.84
N ARG A 375 -28.78 -11.28 -0.08
CA ARG A 375 -29.58 -10.24 -0.75
C ARG A 375 -30.84 -10.77 -1.44
N ASP A 376 -30.79 -11.97 -1.98
CA ASP A 376 -31.82 -12.53 -2.90
C ASP A 376 -32.98 -13.21 -2.19
N LYS A 377 -32.98 -13.34 -0.88
CA LYS A 377 -34.02 -14.06 -0.13
C LYS A 377 -35.15 -13.18 0.42
N ILE A 378 -35.12 -11.88 0.18
CA ILE A 378 -36.20 -10.97 0.59
C ILE A 378 -37.09 -10.75 -0.61
N LYS A 379 -38.18 -11.54 -0.74
CA LYS A 379 -39.26 -11.20 -1.62
C LYS A 379 -39.92 -9.90 -1.12
N PRO A 380 -40.05 -8.86 -1.97
CA PRO A 380 -40.86 -7.71 -1.57
C PRO A 380 -42.29 -8.19 -1.37
N VAL A 381 -42.87 -7.89 -0.22
CA VAL A 381 -44.32 -8.01 -0.01
C VAL A 381 -44.96 -6.92 -0.86
N ILE A 382 -45.28 -7.25 -2.08
CA ILE A 382 -46.14 -6.41 -2.91
C ILE A 382 -47.55 -6.70 -2.49
N SER A 383 -48.19 -5.71 -1.87
CA SER A 383 -49.64 -5.70 -1.65
C SER A 383 -50.32 -5.80 -3.00
N ALA A 384 -51.18 -6.82 -3.14
CA ALA A 384 -52.05 -7.00 -4.28
C ALA A 384 -53.04 -5.84 -4.37
N ALA A 385 -52.95 -5.05 -5.42
CA ALA A 385 -54.07 -4.24 -5.91
C ALA A 385 -53.91 -4.01 -7.43
N ALA A 386 -54.94 -4.46 -8.11
CA ALA A 386 -55.45 -4.04 -9.40
C ALA A 386 -54.84 -4.59 -10.69
N ASP A 387 -55.59 -5.50 -11.26
CA ASP A 387 -55.71 -5.88 -12.67
C ASP A 387 -55.75 -4.68 -13.63
N GLY A 388 -55.07 -4.81 -14.75
CA GLY A 388 -55.17 -3.91 -15.88
C GLY A 388 -54.38 -4.41 -17.07
N ALA A 389 -55.05 -5.21 -17.94
CA ALA A 389 -54.50 -5.59 -19.24
C ALA A 389 -54.27 -4.36 -20.12
N ALA A 390 -53.07 -4.20 -20.67
CA ALA A 390 -52.86 -3.36 -21.84
C ALA A 390 -51.63 -3.77 -22.64
N ASP A 391 -51.89 -4.23 -23.82
CA ASP A 391 -51.17 -4.10 -25.10
C ASP A 391 -49.66 -3.94 -25.13
N ARG A 392 -49.02 -4.87 -25.86
CA ARG A 392 -47.62 -4.76 -26.32
C ARG A 392 -47.56 -3.82 -27.51
N PRO A 393 -46.79 -2.74 -27.49
CA PRO A 393 -46.48 -1.99 -28.69
C PRO A 393 -45.33 -2.63 -29.47
N ASN A 394 -45.54 -2.70 -30.79
CA ASN A 394 -44.62 -3.12 -31.85
C ASN A 394 -43.22 -2.44 -31.72
N ARG A 395 -42.18 -3.23 -31.98
CA ARG A 395 -40.84 -2.70 -32.24
C ARG A 395 -40.82 -1.80 -33.46
N PRO A 396 -40.34 -0.56 -33.37
CA PRO A 396 -40.11 0.26 -34.56
C PRO A 396 -38.85 -0.25 -35.28
N GLN A 397 -38.99 -0.55 -36.56
CA GLN A 397 -37.90 -0.71 -37.51
C GLN A 397 -37.26 0.66 -37.73
N PHE A 398 -35.99 0.82 -37.32
CA PHE A 398 -35.21 2.02 -37.62
C PHE A 398 -34.74 1.96 -39.08
N THR A 399 -35.38 2.71 -39.96
CA THR A 399 -34.82 3.12 -41.25
C THR A 399 -33.90 4.31 -41.00
N VAL A 400 -32.59 4.11 -41.19
CA VAL A 400 -31.57 5.17 -41.05
C VAL A 400 -31.72 6.14 -42.21
N SER A 401 -32.17 7.36 -41.93
CA SER A 401 -32.29 8.45 -42.91
C SER A 401 -30.90 8.97 -43.27
N THR A 402 -30.63 9.11 -44.57
CA THR A 402 -29.37 9.69 -45.12
C THR A 402 -29.02 11.08 -44.58
N LYS A 403 -29.99 11.87 -44.09
CA LYS A 403 -29.78 13.14 -43.43
C LYS A 403 -29.15 13.02 -42.03
N LEU A 404 -29.31 11.88 -41.35
CA LEU A 404 -28.68 11.61 -40.05
C LEU A 404 -27.20 11.29 -40.22
N MET A 405 -26.84 10.58 -41.30
CA MET A 405 -25.43 10.29 -41.62
C MET A 405 -24.61 11.54 -41.93
N GLN A 406 -25.19 12.54 -42.64
CA GLN A 406 -24.49 13.82 -42.89
C GLN A 406 -24.29 14.65 -41.62
N ARG A 407 -25.28 14.66 -40.69
CA ARG A 407 -25.12 15.40 -39.41
C ARG A 407 -24.11 14.76 -38.49
N THR A 408 -24.03 13.43 -38.44
CA THR A 408 -23.00 12.70 -37.64
C THR A 408 -21.61 12.89 -38.22
N SER A 409 -21.45 12.94 -39.55
CA SER A 409 -20.16 13.20 -40.21
C SER A 409 -19.63 14.62 -39.91
N ILE A 410 -20.51 15.63 -39.94
CA ILE A 410 -20.16 17.02 -39.61
C ILE A 410 -19.79 17.14 -38.13
N SER A 411 -20.54 16.50 -37.24
CA SER A 411 -20.24 16.52 -35.80
C SER A 411 -18.90 15.82 -35.48
N LEU A 412 -18.58 14.70 -36.15
CA LEU A 412 -17.29 14.04 -36.03
C LEU A 412 -16.13 14.88 -36.58
N ALA A 413 -16.35 15.57 -37.69
CA ALA A 413 -15.36 16.50 -38.26
C ALA A 413 -15.09 17.70 -37.34
N VAL A 414 -16.11 18.28 -36.75
CA VAL A 414 -15.97 19.40 -35.78
C VAL A 414 -15.26 18.91 -34.50
N LEU A 415 -15.56 17.73 -34.01
CA LEU A 415 -14.85 17.13 -32.87
C LEU A 415 -13.40 16.83 -33.21
N ALA A 416 -13.10 16.31 -34.41
CA ALA A 416 -11.73 16.05 -34.86
C ALA A 416 -10.93 17.35 -35.03
N ILE A 417 -11.52 18.39 -35.59
CA ILE A 417 -10.89 19.74 -35.72
C ILE A 417 -10.65 20.32 -34.30
N GLY A 418 -11.62 20.21 -33.41
CA GLY A 418 -11.47 20.63 -32.00
C GLY A 418 -10.33 19.88 -31.30
N TYR A 419 -10.23 18.56 -31.49
CA TYR A 419 -9.14 17.77 -30.96
C TYR A 419 -7.76 18.21 -31.51
N ILE A 420 -7.65 18.46 -32.80
CA ILE A 420 -6.39 18.89 -33.46
C ILE A 420 -5.97 20.29 -33.00
N LEU A 421 -6.90 21.22 -32.84
CA LEU A 421 -6.60 22.60 -32.51
C LEU A 421 -6.42 22.84 -31.00
N ILE A 422 -7.26 22.24 -30.18
CA ILE A 422 -7.32 22.49 -28.74
C ILE A 422 -6.51 21.41 -27.96
N GLY A 423 -6.43 20.18 -28.47
CA GLY A 423 -5.73 19.09 -27.85
C GLY A 423 -4.30 19.41 -27.39
N PRO A 424 -3.44 19.99 -28.25
CA PRO A 424 -2.07 20.36 -27.85
C PRO A 424 -2.00 21.44 -26.74
N ILE A 425 -2.95 22.33 -26.69
CA ILE A 425 -3.01 23.37 -25.64
C ILE A 425 -3.41 22.73 -24.31
N VAL A 426 -4.46 21.93 -24.32
CA VAL A 426 -4.92 21.22 -23.12
C VAL A 426 -3.86 20.23 -22.64
N ALA A 427 -3.13 19.57 -23.54
CA ALA A 427 -2.01 18.68 -23.20
C ALA A 427 -0.90 19.42 -22.44
N ARG A 428 -0.54 20.62 -22.87
CA ARG A 428 0.45 21.47 -22.16
C ARG A 428 -0.03 21.85 -20.76
N VAL A 429 -1.30 22.26 -20.63
CA VAL A 429 -1.90 22.60 -19.34
C VAL A 429 -1.93 21.36 -18.41
N ALA A 430 -2.38 20.23 -18.93
CA ALA A 430 -2.40 18.97 -18.17
C ALA A 430 -0.98 18.59 -17.69
N ASN A 431 0.04 18.69 -18.57
CA ASN A 431 1.41 18.43 -18.19
C ASN A 431 1.92 19.38 -17.10
N GLN A 432 1.61 20.66 -17.17
CA GLN A 432 1.99 21.65 -16.13
C GLN A 432 1.31 21.36 -14.78
N ILE A 433 0.03 20.99 -14.81
CA ILE A 433 -0.68 20.54 -13.61
C ILE A 433 -0.03 19.28 -13.05
N GLY A 434 0.37 18.34 -13.92
CA GLY A 434 1.11 17.15 -13.56
C GLY A 434 2.43 17.47 -12.84
N ILE A 435 3.25 18.35 -13.40
CA ILE A 435 4.53 18.80 -12.79
C ILE A 435 4.29 19.43 -11.42
N LYS A 436 3.28 20.30 -11.29
CA LYS A 436 2.95 20.94 -10.02
C LYS A 436 2.53 19.93 -8.95
N ASN A 437 1.74 18.91 -9.33
CA ASN A 437 1.31 17.87 -8.42
C ASN A 437 2.45 16.88 -8.10
N HIS A 438 3.32 16.57 -9.06
CA HIS A 438 4.51 15.75 -8.85
C HIS A 438 5.43 16.39 -7.79
N LYS A 439 5.73 17.69 -7.93
CA LYS A 439 6.52 18.46 -6.95
C LYS A 439 5.88 18.51 -5.55
N LYS A 440 4.57 18.37 -5.46
CA LYS A 440 3.82 18.28 -4.18
C LYS A 440 3.72 16.86 -3.63
N GLY A 441 4.31 15.86 -4.28
CA GLY A 441 4.19 14.46 -3.90
C GLY A 441 2.83 13.84 -4.23
N GLN A 442 1.97 14.52 -4.99
CA GLN A 442 0.65 14.04 -5.42
C GLN A 442 0.79 13.18 -6.69
N LEU A 443 1.52 12.06 -6.56
CA LEU A 443 2.00 11.26 -7.69
C LEU A 443 0.86 10.70 -8.55
N PHE A 444 -0.25 10.29 -7.93
CA PHE A 444 -1.41 9.80 -8.67
C PHE A 444 -2.03 10.86 -9.58
N ILE A 445 -2.22 12.08 -9.06
CA ILE A 445 -2.78 13.18 -9.85
C ILE A 445 -1.79 13.56 -10.96
N ALA A 446 -0.49 13.57 -10.64
CA ALA A 446 0.56 13.81 -11.61
C ALA A 446 0.53 12.78 -12.74
N GLU A 447 0.46 11.49 -12.41
CA GLU A 447 0.35 10.40 -13.38
C GLU A 447 -0.85 10.60 -14.32
N LYS A 448 -2.05 10.83 -13.75
CA LYS A 448 -3.27 11.02 -14.55
C LYS A 448 -3.19 12.26 -15.45
N CYS A 449 -2.59 13.34 -14.96
CA CYS A 449 -2.36 14.54 -15.75
C CYS A 449 -1.36 14.27 -16.89
N TYR A 450 -0.27 13.55 -16.64
CA TYR A 450 0.69 13.19 -17.67
C TYR A 450 0.08 12.21 -18.70
N GLN A 451 -0.67 11.19 -18.24
CA GLN A 451 -1.40 10.27 -19.12
C GLN A 451 -2.40 11.03 -20.01
N LEU A 452 -3.17 11.95 -19.43
CA LEU A 452 -4.08 12.80 -20.21
C LEU A 452 -3.32 13.65 -21.24
N ALA A 453 -2.19 14.22 -20.87
CA ALA A 453 -1.37 15.01 -21.79
C ALA A 453 -0.84 14.16 -22.96
N THR A 454 -0.44 12.91 -22.71
CA THR A 454 0.01 11.96 -23.76
C THR A 454 -1.12 11.56 -24.70
N LEU A 455 -2.36 11.44 -24.21
CA LEU A 455 -3.54 11.14 -25.01
C LEU A 455 -3.95 12.32 -25.90
N LEU A 456 -3.89 13.54 -25.37
CA LEU A 456 -4.30 14.76 -26.07
C LEU A 456 -3.29 15.24 -27.11
N ASN A 457 -2.01 14.90 -26.94
CA ASN A 457 -0.97 15.19 -27.92
C ASN A 457 0.08 14.07 -27.93
N LEU A 458 -0.09 13.14 -28.86
CA LEU A 458 0.75 11.97 -29.00
C LEU A 458 2.23 12.29 -29.32
N ASN A 459 2.52 13.47 -29.89
CA ASN A 459 3.88 13.91 -30.23
C ASN A 459 4.56 14.76 -29.15
N TYR A 460 3.87 15.02 -28.03
CA TYR A 460 4.42 15.82 -26.95
C TYR A 460 5.33 14.97 -26.05
N ALA A 461 6.64 15.13 -26.19
CA ALA A 461 7.65 14.30 -25.51
C ALA A 461 7.69 14.47 -23.97
N SER A 462 7.50 15.72 -23.46
CA SER A 462 7.70 16.01 -22.04
C SER A 462 6.80 15.21 -21.08
N PRO A 463 5.50 14.96 -21.35
CA PRO A 463 4.70 14.11 -20.46
C PRO A 463 5.20 12.69 -20.36
N TYR A 464 5.75 12.12 -21.44
CA TYR A 464 6.34 10.77 -21.41
C TYR A 464 7.61 10.74 -20.55
N TYR A 465 8.45 11.78 -20.66
CA TYR A 465 9.63 11.92 -19.79
C TYR A 465 9.22 12.05 -18.32
N ASN A 466 8.24 12.91 -18.03
CA ASN A 466 7.74 13.09 -16.67
C ASN A 466 7.08 11.83 -16.10
N LEU A 467 6.42 11.01 -16.94
CA LEU A 467 5.94 9.68 -16.57
C LEU A 467 7.10 8.73 -16.25
N ALA A 468 8.17 8.77 -17.04
CA ALA A 468 9.34 7.94 -16.79
C ALA A 468 9.98 8.28 -15.45
N GLU A 469 10.19 9.57 -15.14
CA GLU A 469 10.72 10.01 -13.84
C GLU A 469 9.78 9.64 -12.69
N LEU A 470 8.47 9.77 -12.90
CA LEU A 470 7.48 9.37 -11.91
C LEU A 470 7.56 7.86 -11.66
N TYR A 471 7.60 7.03 -12.70
CA TYR A 471 7.72 5.58 -12.57
C TYR A 471 9.09 5.14 -12.00
N GLU A 472 10.19 5.86 -12.30
CA GLU A 472 11.47 5.65 -11.63
C GLU A 472 11.37 5.92 -10.13
N SER A 473 10.72 7.00 -9.73
CA SER A 473 10.50 7.33 -8.32
C SER A 473 9.62 6.31 -7.59
N LEU A 474 8.76 5.61 -8.34
CA LEU A 474 7.91 4.52 -7.86
C LEU A 474 8.61 3.15 -7.96
N ASN A 475 9.85 3.08 -8.42
CA ASN A 475 10.61 1.86 -8.72
C ASN A 475 9.95 0.93 -9.76
N GLU A 476 9.04 1.45 -10.58
CA GLU A 476 8.38 0.73 -11.68
C GLU A 476 9.28 0.71 -12.92
N LYS A 477 10.39 -0.04 -12.86
CA LYS A 477 11.49 -0.02 -13.85
C LYS A 477 11.02 -0.29 -15.28
N GLU A 478 10.09 -1.21 -15.47
CA GLU A 478 9.58 -1.58 -16.80
C GLU A 478 8.76 -0.43 -17.41
N TYR A 479 7.84 0.14 -16.66
CA TYR A 479 7.03 1.30 -17.09
C TYR A 479 7.90 2.54 -17.30
N ALA A 480 8.89 2.77 -16.40
CA ALA A 480 9.86 3.85 -16.55
C ALA A 480 10.67 3.71 -17.85
N ALA A 481 11.22 2.52 -18.13
CA ALA A 481 11.97 2.27 -19.34
C ALA A 481 11.12 2.44 -20.61
N LYS A 482 9.87 1.98 -20.58
CA LYS A 482 8.93 2.14 -21.70
C LYS A 482 8.60 3.61 -21.94
N ALA A 483 8.25 4.34 -20.90
CA ALA A 483 7.95 5.77 -20.98
C ALA A 483 9.18 6.59 -21.42
N MET A 484 10.38 6.25 -20.94
CA MET A 484 11.63 6.88 -21.32
C MET A 484 11.95 6.69 -22.82
N LYS A 485 11.76 5.46 -23.33
CA LYS A 485 11.92 5.18 -24.78
C LYS A 485 10.91 5.97 -25.63
N GLU A 486 9.66 6.05 -25.16
CA GLU A 486 8.63 6.82 -25.86
C GLU A 486 8.91 8.34 -25.84
N ALA A 487 9.47 8.86 -24.75
CA ALA A 487 9.93 10.24 -24.68
C ALA A 487 11.07 10.51 -25.68
N ALA A 488 12.08 9.63 -25.72
CA ALA A 488 13.21 9.75 -26.64
C ALA A 488 12.77 9.69 -28.10
N ARG A 489 11.86 8.78 -28.47
CA ARG A 489 11.30 8.66 -29.83
C ARG A 489 10.59 9.95 -30.28
N ARG A 490 10.07 10.73 -29.35
CA ARG A 490 9.39 12.02 -29.59
C ARG A 490 10.31 13.23 -29.47
N GLY A 491 11.61 12.98 -29.33
CA GLY A 491 12.64 14.01 -29.31
C GLY A 491 12.92 14.65 -27.95
N SER A 492 12.57 13.98 -26.80
CA SER A 492 13.01 14.47 -25.49
C SER A 492 14.53 14.37 -25.39
N THR A 493 15.17 15.49 -25.21
CA THR A 493 16.61 15.61 -25.01
C THR A 493 17.04 15.09 -23.64
N GLU A 494 16.21 15.27 -22.62
CA GLU A 494 16.40 14.73 -21.28
C GLU A 494 16.36 13.19 -21.28
N ALA A 495 15.40 12.60 -22.00
CA ALA A 495 15.30 11.16 -22.14
C ALA A 495 16.52 10.59 -22.87
N ASN A 496 16.97 11.26 -23.94
CA ASN A 496 18.19 10.86 -24.65
C ASN A 496 19.43 10.92 -23.75
N ALA A 497 19.56 11.94 -22.90
CA ALA A 497 20.63 12.03 -21.92
C ALA A 497 20.59 10.90 -20.89
N GLN A 498 19.42 10.53 -20.37
CA GLN A 498 19.26 9.44 -19.40
C GLN A 498 19.51 8.06 -20.03
N ILE A 499 18.99 7.81 -21.22
CA ILE A 499 19.22 6.55 -21.95
C ILE A 499 20.71 6.39 -22.26
N SER A 500 21.37 7.45 -22.76
CA SER A 500 22.81 7.37 -23.05
C SER A 500 23.63 7.05 -21.80
N ARG A 501 23.30 7.61 -20.64
CA ARG A 501 23.93 7.29 -19.37
C ARG A 501 23.73 5.83 -18.98
N SER A 502 22.50 5.33 -19.08
CA SER A 502 22.16 3.94 -18.78
C SER A 502 22.94 2.96 -19.68
N LEU A 503 23.06 3.25 -20.97
CA LEU A 503 23.81 2.44 -21.92
C LEU A 503 25.31 2.41 -21.59
N ILE A 504 25.90 3.53 -21.15
CA ILE A 504 27.31 3.56 -20.72
C ILE A 504 27.52 2.66 -19.51
N LEU A 505 26.64 2.77 -18.50
CA LEU A 505 26.68 1.92 -17.30
C LEU A 505 26.51 0.43 -17.62
N ASN A 506 25.74 0.10 -18.66
CA ASN A 506 25.56 -1.27 -19.14
C ASN A 506 26.64 -1.72 -20.13
N ASN A 507 27.77 -1.01 -20.20
CA ASN A 507 28.91 -1.31 -21.09
C ASN A 507 28.56 -1.33 -22.59
N GLN A 508 27.63 -0.44 -23.00
CA GLN A 508 27.21 -0.26 -24.41
C GLN A 508 27.52 1.15 -24.93
N PRO A 509 28.82 1.59 -24.91
CA PRO A 509 29.19 2.99 -25.20
C PRO A 509 28.95 3.40 -26.68
N GLN A 510 28.98 2.46 -27.63
CA GLN A 510 28.74 2.77 -29.04
C GLN A 510 27.25 3.11 -29.28
N GLU A 511 26.36 2.40 -28.62
CA GLU A 511 24.93 2.66 -28.74
C GLU A 511 24.56 3.98 -28.04
N ALA A 512 25.23 4.28 -26.93
CA ALA A 512 25.04 5.53 -26.19
C ALA A 512 25.30 6.79 -27.06
N LEU A 513 26.27 6.74 -27.97
CA LEU A 513 26.62 7.86 -28.87
C LEU A 513 25.45 8.30 -29.74
N LYS A 514 24.56 7.40 -30.16
CA LYS A 514 23.38 7.74 -30.97
C LYS A 514 22.43 8.67 -30.16
N PHE A 515 22.21 8.34 -28.91
CA PHE A 515 21.35 9.16 -28.02
C PHE A 515 22.03 10.47 -27.60
N VAL A 516 23.36 10.45 -27.40
CA VAL A 516 24.14 11.69 -27.17
C VAL A 516 24.04 12.63 -28.36
N ALA A 517 24.18 12.14 -29.59
CA ALA A 517 24.05 12.98 -30.79
C ALA A 517 22.66 13.59 -30.89
N ALA A 518 21.60 12.79 -30.77
CA ALA A 518 20.22 13.26 -30.77
C ALA A 518 19.93 14.27 -29.65
N CYS A 519 20.58 14.14 -28.49
CA CYS A 519 20.49 15.10 -27.40
C CYS A 519 21.12 16.44 -27.79
N LEU A 520 22.34 16.45 -28.31
CA LEU A 520 23.10 17.66 -28.61
C LEU A 520 22.54 18.46 -29.79
N GLU A 521 21.88 17.79 -30.75
CA GLU A 521 21.25 18.43 -31.90
C GLU A 521 20.03 19.29 -31.53
N ASN A 522 19.27 18.91 -30.50
CA ASN A 522 17.94 19.45 -30.28
C ASN A 522 17.77 20.14 -28.91
N THR A 523 18.84 20.28 -28.10
CA THR A 523 18.70 20.86 -26.77
C THR A 523 19.12 22.34 -26.73
N GLU A 524 18.26 23.17 -26.11
CA GLU A 524 18.58 24.57 -25.76
C GLU A 524 18.93 24.72 -24.27
N TYR A 525 18.63 23.74 -23.45
CA TYR A 525 18.81 23.82 -21.98
C TYR A 525 20.25 23.47 -21.57
N ASP A 526 20.94 24.40 -20.94
CA ASP A 526 22.34 24.26 -20.52
C ASP A 526 22.59 23.04 -19.61
N GLY A 527 21.66 22.74 -18.70
CA GLY A 527 21.76 21.56 -17.85
C GLY A 527 21.71 20.24 -18.63
N VAL A 528 20.94 20.17 -19.72
CA VAL A 528 20.87 19.00 -20.60
C VAL A 528 22.10 18.94 -21.50
N LYS A 529 22.57 20.07 -22.01
CA LYS A 529 23.85 20.15 -22.75
C LYS A 529 25.00 19.60 -21.90
N ALA A 530 25.09 20.06 -20.65
CA ALA A 530 26.08 19.57 -19.71
C ALA A 530 26.04 18.04 -19.54
N ALA A 531 24.84 17.47 -19.36
CA ALA A 531 24.66 16.02 -19.22
C ALA A 531 25.09 15.26 -20.50
N CYS A 532 24.77 15.76 -21.69
CA CYS A 532 25.11 15.11 -22.94
C CYS A 532 26.61 15.23 -23.28
N PHE A 533 27.24 16.38 -23.02
CA PHE A 533 28.69 16.52 -23.14
C PHE A 533 29.44 15.63 -22.13
N LYS A 534 28.97 15.57 -20.88
CA LYS A 534 29.52 14.65 -19.87
C LYS A 534 29.45 13.21 -20.36
N ASN A 535 28.29 12.76 -20.83
CA ASN A 535 28.11 11.40 -21.31
C ASN A 535 29.00 11.10 -22.54
N ARG A 536 29.17 12.07 -23.46
CA ARG A 536 30.10 11.92 -24.59
C ARG A 536 31.54 11.83 -24.13
N GLY A 537 31.93 12.67 -23.19
CA GLY A 537 33.26 12.60 -22.56
C GLY A 537 33.49 11.26 -21.87
N TRP A 538 32.49 10.73 -21.18
CA TRP A 538 32.59 9.40 -20.57
C TRP A 538 32.76 8.28 -21.60
N VAL A 539 31.99 8.29 -22.70
CA VAL A 539 32.21 7.32 -23.79
C VAL A 539 33.61 7.45 -24.39
N ARG A 540 34.13 8.67 -24.61
CA ARG A 540 35.48 8.91 -25.13
C ARG A 540 36.55 8.42 -24.16
N LEU A 541 36.35 8.54 -22.87
CA LEU A 541 37.24 7.96 -21.84
C LEU A 541 37.29 6.43 -21.95
N THR A 542 36.12 5.75 -22.06
CA THR A 542 36.10 4.29 -22.26
C THR A 542 36.80 3.85 -23.58
N GLN A 543 36.79 4.73 -24.59
CA GLN A 543 37.47 4.53 -25.86
C GLN A 543 38.96 4.91 -25.84
N LYS A 544 39.52 5.32 -24.69
CA LYS A 544 40.89 5.80 -24.50
C LYS A 544 41.22 7.05 -25.34
N ARG A 545 40.21 7.86 -25.70
CA ARG A 545 40.36 9.11 -26.47
C ARG A 545 40.44 10.28 -25.49
N TYR A 546 41.53 10.35 -24.73
CA TYR A 546 41.65 11.17 -23.53
C TYR A 546 41.52 12.69 -23.80
N ASP A 547 42.17 13.21 -24.85
CA ASP A 547 42.09 14.65 -25.18
C ASP A 547 40.66 15.07 -25.57
N ALA A 548 40.00 14.23 -26.34
CA ALA A 548 38.61 14.50 -26.70
C ALA A 548 37.66 14.33 -25.49
N ALA A 549 37.98 13.41 -24.57
CA ALA A 549 37.22 13.27 -23.31
C ALA A 549 37.40 14.50 -22.41
N GLU A 550 38.63 14.98 -22.22
CA GLU A 550 38.94 16.20 -21.48
C GLU A 550 38.16 17.40 -22.04
N ALA A 551 38.21 17.61 -23.37
CA ALA A 551 37.49 18.71 -24.00
C ALA A 551 35.98 18.69 -23.71
N ASP A 552 35.32 17.54 -23.88
CA ASP A 552 33.90 17.41 -23.61
C ASP A 552 33.55 17.62 -22.14
N LEU A 553 34.34 17.08 -21.22
CA LEU A 553 34.12 17.23 -19.78
C LEU A 553 34.28 18.67 -19.32
N ARG A 554 35.28 19.41 -19.88
CA ARG A 554 35.43 20.83 -19.62
C ARG A 554 34.25 21.65 -20.16
N ILE A 555 33.72 21.30 -21.34
CA ILE A 555 32.50 21.91 -21.88
C ILE A 555 31.31 21.62 -20.97
N ALA A 556 31.15 20.37 -20.50
CA ALA A 556 30.10 20.01 -19.58
C ALA A 556 30.16 20.83 -18.26
N ILE A 557 31.35 21.00 -17.72
CA ILE A 557 31.60 21.80 -16.51
C ILE A 557 31.32 23.29 -16.79
N GLY A 558 31.64 23.78 -18.00
CA GLY A 558 31.34 25.16 -18.40
C GLY A 558 29.83 25.47 -18.39
N PHE A 559 28.99 24.52 -18.81
CA PHE A 559 27.54 24.64 -18.72
C PHE A 559 27.00 24.43 -17.32
N ARG A 560 27.64 23.57 -16.52
CA ARG A 560 27.24 23.22 -15.16
C ARG A 560 28.44 22.94 -14.26
N GLY A 561 28.94 24.01 -13.63
CA GLY A 561 30.17 23.99 -12.82
C GLY A 561 30.06 23.13 -11.53
N ASP A 562 28.84 22.91 -11.05
CA ASP A 562 28.51 22.15 -9.83
C ASP A 562 28.24 20.66 -10.07
N SER A 563 28.71 20.11 -11.19
CA SER A 563 28.51 18.67 -11.52
C SER A 563 29.66 17.82 -10.93
N PRO A 564 29.43 17.08 -9.82
CA PRO A 564 30.47 16.23 -9.23
C PRO A 564 30.88 15.09 -10.16
N GLU A 565 29.93 14.52 -10.90
CA GLU A 565 30.21 13.43 -11.86
C GLU A 565 31.11 13.89 -13.00
N ALA A 566 30.91 15.10 -13.53
CA ALA A 566 31.75 15.63 -14.60
C ALA A 566 33.16 15.93 -14.09
N GLN A 567 33.30 16.47 -12.88
CA GLN A 567 34.59 16.71 -12.21
C GLN A 567 35.34 15.40 -11.94
N CYS A 568 34.64 14.38 -11.47
CA CYS A 568 35.17 13.05 -11.21
C CYS A 568 35.74 12.40 -12.48
N LEU A 569 34.98 12.42 -13.57
CA LEU A 569 35.43 11.90 -14.88
C LEU A 569 36.64 12.70 -15.42
N LEU A 570 36.61 14.04 -15.26
CA LEU A 570 37.72 14.89 -15.65
C LEU A 570 38.99 14.55 -14.85
N ALA A 571 38.88 14.36 -13.55
CA ALA A 571 40.02 14.00 -12.70
C ALA A 571 40.64 12.67 -13.13
N GLN A 572 39.83 11.67 -13.46
CA GLN A 572 40.32 10.37 -13.99
C GLN A 572 41.06 10.56 -15.31
N VAL A 573 40.53 11.35 -16.26
CA VAL A 573 41.19 11.64 -17.52
C VAL A 573 42.53 12.32 -17.30
N LEU A 574 42.59 13.31 -16.42
CA LEU A 574 43.82 14.07 -16.11
C LEU A 574 44.87 13.22 -15.40
N GLU A 575 44.49 12.28 -14.53
CA GLU A 575 45.42 11.28 -13.99
C GLU A 575 46.06 10.42 -15.07
N ILE A 576 45.25 9.92 -16.03
CA ILE A 576 45.76 9.10 -17.13
C ILE A 576 46.71 9.91 -18.06
N GLN A 577 46.50 11.20 -18.20
CA GLN A 577 47.33 12.10 -19.00
C GLN A 577 48.57 12.61 -18.27
N ASP A 578 48.84 12.11 -17.07
CA ASP A 578 49.95 12.55 -16.18
C ASP A 578 49.91 14.06 -15.84
N LYS A 579 48.71 14.56 -15.55
CA LYS A 579 48.47 15.95 -15.11
C LYS A 579 48.04 15.98 -13.64
N PRO A 580 48.93 15.63 -12.68
CA PRO A 580 48.54 15.31 -11.29
C PRO A 580 47.94 16.50 -10.54
N GLN A 581 48.42 17.71 -10.82
CA GLN A 581 47.98 18.93 -10.13
C GLN A 581 46.54 19.32 -10.55
N ALA A 582 46.25 19.23 -11.84
CA ALA A 582 44.92 19.50 -12.38
C ALA A 582 43.93 18.39 -11.98
N ALA A 583 44.39 17.14 -11.91
CA ALA A 583 43.56 16.02 -11.42
C ALA A 583 43.18 16.23 -9.94
N LEU A 584 44.13 16.69 -9.10
CA LEU A 584 43.87 16.96 -7.69
C LEU A 584 42.82 18.06 -7.50
N GLU A 585 42.88 19.12 -8.30
CA GLU A 585 41.90 20.19 -8.28
C GLU A 585 40.51 19.67 -8.68
N ALA A 586 40.41 18.86 -9.74
CA ALA A 586 39.16 18.27 -10.20
C ALA A 586 38.57 17.30 -9.14
N TRP A 587 39.40 16.52 -8.44
CA TRP A 587 38.94 15.68 -7.31
C TRP A 587 38.38 16.52 -6.16
N ASN A 588 39.05 17.63 -5.79
CA ASN A 588 38.55 18.55 -4.75
C ASN A 588 37.20 19.17 -5.18
N GLN A 589 37.07 19.58 -6.44
CA GLN A 589 35.79 20.12 -6.92
C GLN A 589 34.69 19.02 -6.94
N ALA A 590 35.02 17.81 -7.34
CA ALA A 590 34.08 16.69 -7.26
C ALA A 590 33.56 16.50 -5.83
N LEU A 591 34.45 16.48 -4.85
CA LEU A 591 34.10 16.33 -3.43
C LEU A 591 33.27 17.50 -2.90
N LYS A 592 33.67 18.74 -3.25
CA LYS A 592 32.97 19.97 -2.84
C LYS A 592 31.51 20.00 -3.25
N TYR A 593 31.19 19.51 -4.44
CA TYR A 593 29.85 19.52 -5.00
C TYR A 593 29.09 18.19 -4.81
N SER A 594 29.76 17.13 -4.33
CA SER A 594 29.13 15.86 -4.05
C SER A 594 28.13 15.95 -2.91
N ASN A 595 27.00 15.27 -3.09
CA ASN A 595 25.98 15.11 -2.07
C ASN A 595 25.86 13.63 -1.73
N TYR A 596 26.35 13.23 -0.56
CA TYR A 596 26.27 11.86 -0.05
C TYR A 596 24.82 11.29 0.01
N ARG A 597 23.80 12.16 -0.14
CA ARG A 597 22.39 11.76 -0.22
C ARG A 597 21.96 11.31 -1.62
N VAL A 598 22.83 11.40 -2.59
CA VAL A 598 22.57 10.98 -3.98
C VAL A 598 23.39 9.74 -4.26
N PRO A 599 22.80 8.53 -4.25
CA PRO A 599 23.53 7.26 -4.41
C PRO A 599 24.45 7.20 -5.63
N LYS A 600 24.07 7.91 -6.71
CA LYS A 600 24.87 8.00 -7.96
C LYS A 600 26.14 8.83 -7.82
N GLN A 601 26.33 9.55 -6.70
CA GLN A 601 27.50 10.38 -6.42
C GLN A 601 28.42 9.75 -5.36
N ASP A 602 27.94 8.73 -4.65
CA ASP A 602 28.70 8.05 -3.60
C ASP A 602 29.96 7.39 -4.12
N GLU A 603 29.89 6.68 -5.25
CA GLU A 603 31.06 6.03 -5.88
C GLU A 603 32.14 7.07 -6.28
N CYS A 604 31.71 8.16 -6.88
CA CYS A 604 32.61 9.27 -7.25
C CYS A 604 33.24 9.92 -6.01
N MET A 605 32.47 10.09 -4.95
CA MET A 605 32.92 10.68 -3.69
C MET A 605 33.92 9.75 -2.98
N GLU A 606 33.65 8.47 -2.96
CA GLU A 606 34.55 7.45 -2.39
C GLU A 606 35.89 7.42 -3.10
N ILE A 607 35.89 7.40 -4.45
CA ILE A 607 37.12 7.46 -5.25
C ILE A 607 37.87 8.76 -4.99
N ALA A 608 37.19 9.91 -4.93
CA ALA A 608 37.80 11.20 -4.65
C ALA A 608 38.50 11.22 -3.26
N LEU A 609 37.82 10.72 -2.24
CA LEU A 609 38.37 10.61 -0.87
C LEU A 609 39.60 9.72 -0.86
N GLN A 610 39.57 8.54 -1.45
CA GLN A 610 40.71 7.62 -1.53
C GLN A 610 41.91 8.27 -2.22
N ARG A 611 41.71 8.98 -3.31
CA ARG A 611 42.77 9.67 -4.07
C ARG A 611 43.38 10.83 -3.29
N LEU A 612 42.57 11.61 -2.60
CA LEU A 612 43.03 12.75 -1.81
C LEU A 612 43.74 12.31 -0.54
N GLN A 613 43.30 11.24 0.14
CA GLN A 613 43.97 10.63 1.26
C GLN A 613 45.34 10.03 0.88
N ALA A 614 45.41 9.31 -0.22
CA ALA A 614 46.66 8.73 -0.72
C ALA A 614 47.74 9.78 -1.03
N LYS A 615 47.36 11.03 -1.32
CA LYS A 615 48.26 12.17 -1.57
C LYS A 615 48.47 13.06 -0.35
N GLY A 616 47.98 12.69 0.83
CA GLY A 616 48.18 13.44 2.10
C GLY A 616 47.44 14.78 2.19
N ASN A 617 46.43 15.02 1.31
CA ASN A 617 45.70 16.28 1.24
C ASN A 617 44.43 16.31 2.12
N ILE A 618 44.06 15.20 2.75
CA ILE A 618 43.02 15.11 3.79
C ILE A 618 43.57 14.22 4.92
N LYS A 619 43.52 14.76 6.16
CA LYS A 619 43.83 14.00 7.38
C LYS A 619 42.61 13.24 7.87
#